data_6d619469d2d9a6291d78b2fedb146d06
#
_entry.id   6d619469d2d9a6291d78b2fedb146d06
#
_cell.length_a   1.000
_cell.length_b   1.000
_cell.length_c   1.000
_cell.angle_alpha   90.00
_cell.angle_beta   90.00
_cell.angle_gamma   90.00
#
_symmetry.space_group_name_H-M   'P 1'
#
loop_
_entity.id
_entity.type
_entity.pdbx_description
1 polymer ?
#
loop_
_entity_poly.entity_id
_entity_poly.type
_entity_poly.pdbx_seq_one_letter_code
_entity_poly.pdbx_strand_id
1 'polypeptide(L)'
;MADNNAAEVKDKAVLTYPGGSYEMPIVKATDGNDGIALGKLLQETGYVTLDPGYVNTGSTLSNITNIDGANGILRYRGYTIEDFADKANFNQVSNLLINGQLP
;
A
#
# COMPACT_ATOMS: atom_id res chain seq x y z
N MET A 1 -2.32 -17.77 -0.72
CA MET A 1 -2.33 -16.92 -1.15
C MET A 1 -1.37 -16.22 -1.21
N ALA A 2 -1.34 -16.30 -1.49
CA ALA A 2 -0.87 -15.71 -1.62
C ALA A 2 -0.54 -14.93 -1.53
N ASP A 3 -0.35 -14.75 -1.55
CA ASP A 3 -0.19 -13.92 -1.56
C ASP A 3 -0.09 -13.18 -1.80
N ASN A 4 -0.33 -13.46 -1.81
CA ASN A 4 -0.66 -12.77 -2.46
C ASN A 4 -0.58 -11.66 -2.53
N ASN A 5 -0.82 -11.62 -2.30
CA ASN A 5 -1.12 -10.33 -2.46
C ASN A 5 -0.27 -9.60 -3.37
N ALA A 6 0.32 -10.16 -4.30
CA ALA A 6 1.02 -9.54 -5.33
C ALA A 6 2.16 -8.61 -4.89
N ALA A 7 2.35 -8.44 -3.63
CA ALA A 7 3.48 -7.66 -3.13
C ALA A 7 4.72 -8.52 -3.16
N GLU A 8 5.78 -7.96 -3.69
CA GLU A 8 7.01 -8.68 -3.95
C GLU A 8 8.13 -8.05 -3.15
N VAL A 9 8.90 -8.85 -2.42
CA VAL A 9 10.06 -8.36 -1.69
C VAL A 9 11.25 -8.33 -2.64
N LYS A 10 11.78 -7.14 -2.91
CA LYS A 10 12.86 -6.97 -3.85
C LYS A 10 14.19 -6.71 -3.19
N ASP A 11 14.22 -5.75 -2.29
CA ASP A 11 15.45 -5.27 -1.67
C ASP A 11 15.22 -5.12 -0.19
N LYS A 12 16.26 -4.72 0.50
CA LYS A 12 16.21 -4.48 1.94
C LYS A 12 16.64 -3.07 2.24
N ALA A 13 15.95 -2.44 3.17
CA ALA A 13 16.36 -1.18 3.74
C ALA A 13 17.08 -1.48 5.05
N VAL A 14 18.11 -0.72 5.35
CA VAL A 14 18.87 -0.91 6.58
C VAL A 14 18.76 0.33 7.44
N LEU A 15 18.29 0.17 8.66
CA LEU A 15 18.25 1.23 9.64
C LEU A 15 19.43 1.07 10.56
N THR A 16 20.30 2.09 10.59
CA THR A 16 21.44 2.12 11.50
C THR A 16 21.09 3.03 12.65
N TYR A 17 21.28 2.56 13.87
CA TYR A 17 20.95 3.29 15.07
C TYR A 17 22.01 3.05 16.13
N PRO A 18 22.05 3.85 17.22
CA PRO A 18 23.03 3.60 18.28
C PRO A 18 22.83 2.21 18.86
N GLY A 19 23.83 1.37 18.72
CA GLY A 19 23.77 0.00 19.21
C GLY A 19 23.65 -1.07 18.13
N GLY A 20 23.41 -0.69 16.87
CA GLY A 20 23.34 -1.70 15.82
C GLY A 20 22.66 -1.27 14.55
N SER A 21 22.15 -2.25 13.84
CA SER A 21 21.41 -2.02 12.61
C SER A 21 20.31 -3.07 12.49
N TYR A 22 19.27 -2.73 11.73
CA TYR A 22 18.13 -3.61 11.53
C TYR A 22 17.73 -3.56 10.05
N GLU A 23 17.63 -4.73 9.45
CA GLU A 23 17.24 -4.86 8.04
C GLU A 23 15.74 -5.06 7.93
N MET A 24 15.14 -4.34 6.99
CA MET A 24 13.69 -4.40 6.74
C MET A 24 13.45 -4.66 5.27
N PRO A 25 12.50 -5.52 4.92
CA PRO A 25 12.22 -5.77 3.50
C PRO A 25 11.54 -4.58 2.86
N ILE A 26 11.85 -4.35 1.59
CA ILE A 26 11.14 -3.39 0.77
C ILE A 26 10.09 -4.16 0.00
N VAL A 27 8.84 -3.77 0.16
CA VAL A 27 7.70 -4.40 -0.46
C VAL A 27 7.30 -3.60 -1.68
N LYS A 28 7.33 -4.24 -2.84
CA LYS A 28 7.03 -3.60 -4.10
C LYS A 28 5.54 -3.33 -4.22
N ALA A 29 5.18 -2.09 -4.59
CA ALA A 29 3.81 -1.74 -4.88
C ALA A 29 3.57 -1.86 -6.37
N THR A 30 2.39 -2.33 -6.74
CA THR A 30 1.99 -2.37 -8.15
C THR A 30 1.69 -0.96 -8.64
N ASP A 31 1.05 -0.17 -7.79
CA ASP A 31 0.69 1.21 -8.10
C ASP A 31 0.92 2.02 -6.84
N GLY A 32 1.72 3.06 -6.94
CA GLY A 32 2.12 3.85 -5.80
C GLY A 32 3.56 3.60 -5.40
N ASN A 33 3.92 4.02 -4.21
CA ASN A 33 5.29 3.91 -3.73
C ASN A 33 5.54 2.56 -3.07
N ASP A 34 6.75 2.06 -3.23
CA ASP A 34 7.16 0.85 -2.52
C ASP A 34 7.21 1.15 -1.03
N GLY A 35 6.93 0.14 -0.23
CA GLY A 35 6.88 0.29 1.21
C GLY A 35 8.04 -0.40 1.90
N ILE A 36 8.47 0.18 3.00
CA ILE A 36 9.44 -0.45 3.88
C ILE A 36 8.64 -1.11 5.00
N ALA A 37 8.70 -2.44 5.05
CA ALA A 37 7.94 -3.21 6.03
C ALA A 37 8.70 -3.20 7.36
N LEU A 38 8.11 -2.57 8.36
CA LEU A 38 8.79 -2.38 9.65
C LEU A 38 8.91 -3.68 10.45
N GLY A 39 7.96 -4.59 10.26
CA GLY A 39 8.02 -5.89 10.90
C GLY A 39 8.17 -5.79 12.41
N LYS A 40 9.28 -6.30 12.91
CA LYS A 40 9.57 -6.36 14.33
C LYS A 40 10.48 -5.24 14.80
N LEU A 41 10.39 -4.07 14.20
CA LEU A 41 11.25 -2.94 14.54
C LEU A 41 11.32 -2.68 16.04
N LEU A 42 10.18 -2.56 16.69
CA LEU A 42 10.14 -2.31 18.13
C LEU A 42 10.79 -3.45 18.90
N GLN A 43 10.45 -4.68 18.52
CA GLN A 43 10.94 -5.85 19.22
C GLN A 43 12.46 -6.00 19.10
N GLU A 44 12.98 -5.71 17.89
CA GLU A 44 14.40 -5.91 17.60
C GLU A 44 15.28 -4.71 18.03
N THR A 45 14.77 -3.51 17.97
CA THR A 45 15.58 -2.32 18.21
C THR A 45 15.19 -1.53 19.46
N GLY A 46 13.98 -1.70 19.96
CA GLY A 46 13.46 -0.89 21.03
C GLY A 46 12.92 0.47 20.58
N TYR A 47 13.03 0.78 19.32
CA TYR A 47 12.54 2.04 18.76
C TYR A 47 11.22 1.86 18.05
N VAL A 48 10.43 2.93 18.01
CA VAL A 48 9.24 3.00 17.17
C VAL A 48 9.44 4.12 16.15
N THR A 49 8.65 4.10 15.09
CA THR A 49 8.65 5.23 14.16
C THR A 49 7.73 6.31 14.68
N LEU A 50 8.10 7.56 14.41
CA LEU A 50 7.27 8.71 14.76
C LEU A 50 6.92 9.40 13.45
N ASP A 51 5.64 9.36 13.09
CA ASP A 51 5.16 9.92 11.82
C ASP A 51 3.81 10.57 12.07
N PRO A 52 3.80 11.81 12.58
CA PRO A 52 2.54 12.49 12.88
C PRO A 52 1.67 12.60 11.65
N GLY A 53 0.41 12.17 11.79
CA GLY A 53 -0.56 12.24 10.70
C GLY A 53 -0.34 11.21 9.60
N TYR A 54 0.56 10.27 9.80
CA TYR A 54 0.85 9.21 8.82
C TYR A 54 1.23 9.77 7.44
N VAL A 55 2.00 10.84 7.44
CA VAL A 55 2.40 11.49 6.19
C VAL A 55 3.24 10.56 5.32
N ASN A 56 4.08 9.77 5.96
CA ASN A 56 5.00 8.86 5.27
C ASN A 56 4.74 7.39 5.58
N THR A 57 3.59 7.07 6.16
CA THR A 57 3.33 5.72 6.63
C THR A 57 2.14 5.10 5.88
N GLY A 58 2.39 4.00 5.20
CA GLY A 58 1.33 3.17 4.65
C GLY A 58 0.87 2.19 5.71
N SER A 59 -0.39 2.24 6.10
CA SER A 59 -0.90 1.44 7.20
C SER A 59 -1.12 -0.03 6.80
N THR A 60 -1.35 -0.30 5.53
CA THR A 60 -1.59 -1.65 5.06
C THR A 60 -1.43 -1.74 3.55
N LEU A 61 -1.37 -2.96 3.04
CA LEU A 61 -1.46 -3.22 1.61
C LEU A 61 -2.94 -3.20 1.21
N SER A 62 -3.23 -2.64 0.05
CA SER A 62 -4.59 -2.60 -0.46
C SER A 62 -4.60 -2.98 -1.94
N ASN A 63 -5.57 -3.83 -2.31
CA ASN A 63 -5.82 -4.16 -3.71
C ASN A 63 -7.06 -3.45 -4.22
N ILE A 64 -7.65 -2.57 -3.44
CA ILE A 64 -8.96 -1.99 -3.73
C ILE A 64 -8.84 -0.58 -4.29
N THR A 65 -8.10 0.28 -3.60
CA THR A 65 -8.10 1.71 -3.91
C THR A 65 -6.68 2.24 -3.99
N ASN A 66 -6.43 3.10 -4.96
CA ASN A 66 -5.22 3.90 -5.03
C ASN A 66 -5.59 5.37 -5.19
N ILE A 67 -5.01 6.20 -4.37
CA ILE A 67 -5.22 7.65 -4.40
C ILE A 67 -3.87 8.33 -4.58
N ASP A 68 -3.77 9.14 -5.61
CA ASP A 68 -2.61 10.01 -5.82
C ASP A 68 -3.12 11.45 -5.80
N GLY A 69 -3.11 12.06 -4.63
CA GLY A 69 -3.67 13.40 -4.45
C GLY A 69 -2.88 14.46 -5.20
N ALA A 70 -1.58 14.28 -5.34
CA ALA A 70 -0.74 15.26 -6.02
C ALA A 70 -1.07 15.35 -7.50
N ASN A 71 -1.41 14.23 -8.12
CA ASN A 71 -1.73 14.16 -9.54
C ASN A 71 -3.23 14.06 -9.82
N GLY A 72 -4.05 14.04 -8.77
CA GLY A 72 -5.49 13.95 -8.92
C GLY A 72 -5.98 12.62 -9.47
N ILE A 73 -5.35 11.53 -9.09
CA ILE A 73 -5.69 10.20 -9.56
C ILE A 73 -6.36 9.40 -8.45
N LEU A 74 -7.50 8.80 -8.78
CA LEU A 74 -8.20 7.86 -7.89
C LEU A 74 -8.57 6.63 -8.70
N ARG A 75 -8.24 5.47 -8.15
CA ARG A 75 -8.55 4.19 -8.80
C ARG A 75 -9.21 3.23 -7.84
N TYR A 76 -10.18 2.48 -8.35
CA TYR A 76 -10.81 1.37 -7.65
C TYR A 76 -10.46 0.09 -8.38
N ARG A 77 -9.75 -0.83 -7.74
CA ARG A 77 -9.31 -2.09 -8.33
C ARG A 77 -8.60 -1.88 -9.68
N GLY A 78 -7.83 -0.79 -9.79
CA GLY A 78 -7.08 -0.48 -11.01
C GLY A 78 -7.82 0.35 -12.04
N TYR A 79 -9.14 0.51 -11.92
CA TYR A 79 -9.92 1.36 -12.83
C TYR A 79 -9.91 2.79 -12.32
N THR A 80 -9.68 3.76 -13.22
CA THR A 80 -9.72 5.16 -12.82
C THR A 80 -11.15 5.59 -12.54
N ILE A 81 -11.31 6.62 -11.71
CA ILE A 81 -12.65 7.13 -11.41
C ILE A 81 -13.34 7.63 -12.68
N GLU A 82 -12.58 8.11 -13.66
CA GLU A 82 -13.13 8.57 -14.93
C GLU A 82 -13.79 7.42 -15.70
N ASP A 83 -13.37 6.18 -15.47
CA ASP A 83 -13.98 5.02 -16.10
C ASP A 83 -15.39 4.75 -15.57
N PHE A 84 -15.71 5.25 -14.40
CA PHE A 84 -17.01 5.03 -13.76
C PHE A 84 -17.96 6.21 -13.88
N ALA A 85 -17.43 7.42 -13.88
CA ALA A 85 -18.26 8.63 -13.88
C ALA A 85 -19.19 8.57 -15.09
N ASP A 86 -20.48 8.65 -14.85
CA ASP A 86 -21.52 8.57 -15.87
C ASP A 86 -21.66 7.21 -16.57
N LYS A 87 -20.87 6.20 -16.20
CA LYS A 87 -20.88 4.91 -16.90
C LYS A 87 -21.24 3.73 -16.02
N ALA A 88 -21.04 3.84 -14.72
CA ALA A 88 -21.30 2.74 -13.80
C ALA A 88 -22.28 3.19 -12.72
N ASN A 89 -23.10 2.26 -12.26
CA ASN A 89 -24.01 2.52 -11.17
C ASN A 89 -23.43 1.99 -9.86
N PHE A 90 -24.13 2.23 -8.76
CA PHE A 90 -23.70 1.84 -7.43
C PHE A 90 -23.42 0.33 -7.34
N ASN A 91 -24.31 -0.48 -7.92
CA ASN A 91 -24.16 -1.94 -7.84
C ASN A 91 -22.93 -2.43 -8.60
N GLN A 92 -22.62 -1.82 -9.74
CA GLN A 92 -21.45 -2.17 -10.52
C GLN A 92 -20.16 -1.83 -9.78
N VAL A 93 -20.10 -0.66 -9.16
CA VAL A 93 -18.92 -0.28 -8.39
C VAL A 93 -18.78 -1.15 -7.14
N SER A 94 -19.89 -1.46 -6.47
CA SER A 94 -19.87 -2.34 -5.31
C SER A 94 -19.37 -3.73 -5.70
N ASN A 95 -19.82 -4.27 -6.82
CA ASN A 95 -19.36 -5.56 -7.29
C ASN A 95 -17.86 -5.55 -7.57
N LEU A 96 -17.35 -4.48 -8.18
CA LEU A 96 -15.94 -4.34 -8.45
C LEU A 96 -15.13 -4.33 -7.16
N LEU A 97 -15.54 -3.53 -6.17
CA LEU A 97 -14.79 -3.41 -4.92
C LEU A 97 -14.79 -4.72 -4.13
N ILE A 98 -15.89 -5.44 -4.15
CA ILE A 98 -16.03 -6.69 -3.39
C ILE A 98 -15.41 -7.86 -4.12
N ASN A 99 -15.68 -8.00 -5.40
CA ASN A 99 -15.30 -9.20 -6.17
C ASN A 99 -14.08 -9.01 -7.06
N GLY A 100 -13.60 -7.80 -7.22
CA GLY A 100 -12.37 -7.53 -7.94
C GLY A 100 -12.50 -7.34 -9.43
N GLN A 101 -13.72 -7.39 -9.96
CA GLN A 101 -13.94 -7.19 -11.39
C GLN A 101 -15.34 -6.65 -11.64
N LEU A 102 -15.50 -5.98 -12.77
CA LEU A 102 -16.82 -5.49 -13.17
C LEU A 102 -17.70 -6.66 -13.62
N PRO A 103 -19.02 -6.54 -13.42
CA PRO A 103 -19.94 -7.60 -13.85
C PRO A 103 -19.96 -7.78 -15.36
#